data_dc9fb1e5a7913e53ebedfd8049a3f921
#
_entry.id   dc9fb1e5a7913e53ebedfd8049a3f921
#
_cell.length_a   1.000
_cell.length_b   1.000
_cell.length_c   1.000
_cell.angle_alpha   90.00
_cell.angle_beta   90.00
_cell.angle_gamma   90.00
#
_symmetry.space_group_name_H-M   'P 1'
#
loop_
_entity.id
_entity.type
_entity.pdbx_description
1 polymer ?
#
loop_
_entity_poly.entity_id
_entity_poly.type
_entity_poly.pdbx_seq_one_letter_code
_entity_poly.pdbx_strand_id
1 'polypeptide(L)'
;SADDKIDMFLFEADYALKYVNSEYTLDVKSLGLTDEDLSGMYQYTKDVATTQDGSKVLKGVSWQATPGLYAYRRSIAKDVLGTDDPAKVQEALADWTKFDEVAAKAADKGYKMLSGYDDAYRTFSNNVSAPWVNDNKEIIVDDNIMKWVDQTKTYTDKGYNNKTSLWSDAWAADQGPDGKVFGFFYSTWGINFTLAGNSLAVKEKDGGKLEVGNGGYGDWAVCYGPQAYFWGGTWMAAAKGTDNAALVGDVLKA
;
A
#
# COMPACT_ATOMS: atom_id res chain seq x y z
N SER A 1 24.98 29.26 9.95
CA SER A 1 24.72 29.96 8.71
C SER A 1 23.32 30.54 8.75
N ALA A 2 23.17 31.67 8.13
CA ALA A 2 21.97 32.47 8.29
C ALA A 2 20.76 31.94 7.50
N ASP A 3 20.85 30.81 6.82
CA ASP A 3 19.83 30.42 5.84
C ASP A 3 19.51 28.93 5.88
N ASP A 4 19.25 28.43 7.07
CA ASP A 4 18.80 27.06 7.27
C ASP A 4 17.27 26.93 7.09
N LYS A 5 16.69 27.70 6.14
CA LYS A 5 15.26 27.60 5.81
C LYS A 5 15.01 26.38 4.96
N ILE A 6 13.95 25.66 5.31
CA ILE A 6 13.43 24.56 4.50
C ILE A 6 12.50 25.17 3.46
N ASP A 7 12.83 25.01 2.17
CA ASP A 7 11.98 25.45 1.06
C ASP A 7 10.93 24.42 0.69
N MET A 8 11.31 23.15 0.74
CA MET A 8 10.48 22.01 0.40
C MET A 8 10.75 20.85 1.36
N PHE A 9 9.76 20.00 1.53
CA PHE A 9 9.94 18.75 2.26
C PHE A 9 9.01 17.66 1.71
N LEU A 10 9.34 16.42 2.02
CA LEU A 10 8.56 15.25 1.64
C LEU A 10 7.71 14.80 2.83
N PHE A 11 6.50 14.32 2.53
CA PHE A 11 5.66 13.63 3.50
C PHE A 11 5.05 12.37 2.87
N GLU A 12 4.85 11.37 3.70
CA GLU A 12 4.28 10.08 3.31
C GLU A 12 2.77 10.08 3.57
N ALA A 13 2.02 9.24 2.84
CA ALA A 13 0.56 9.16 2.86
C ALA A 13 -0.05 9.07 4.28
N ASP A 14 0.50 8.21 5.15
CA ASP A 14 -0.05 8.00 6.50
C ASP A 14 0.13 9.22 7.42
N TYR A 15 1.02 10.14 7.05
CA TYR A 15 1.29 11.38 7.79
C TYR A 15 0.74 12.62 7.09
N ALA A 16 0.10 12.47 5.92
CA ALA A 16 -0.30 13.58 5.07
C ALA A 16 -1.14 14.63 5.81
N LEU A 17 -2.17 14.21 6.53
CA LEU A 17 -3.09 15.12 7.21
C LEU A 17 -2.41 16.02 8.25
N LYS A 18 -1.33 15.55 8.88
CA LYS A 18 -0.54 16.35 9.83
C LYS A 18 0.03 17.60 9.17
N TYR A 19 0.46 17.49 7.91
CA TYR A 19 1.08 18.59 7.17
C TYR A 19 0.07 19.37 6.34
N VAL A 20 -0.82 18.66 5.67
CA VAL A 20 -1.84 19.24 4.77
C VAL A 20 -2.80 20.16 5.53
N ASN A 21 -3.27 19.76 6.72
CA ASN A 21 -4.16 20.56 7.56
C ASN A 21 -3.42 21.61 8.42
N SER A 22 -2.10 21.72 8.26
CA SER A 22 -1.29 22.69 9.01
C SER A 22 -1.02 23.96 8.20
N GLU A 23 -0.53 24.99 8.91
CA GLU A 23 -0.01 26.20 8.28
C GLU A 23 1.42 26.04 7.72
N TYR A 24 2.08 24.89 7.93
CA TYR A 24 3.47 24.68 7.50
C TYR A 24 3.63 24.43 5.98
N THR A 25 2.54 24.15 5.29
CA THR A 25 2.53 23.90 3.84
C THR A 25 1.79 25.00 3.09
N LEU A 26 2.28 25.35 1.91
CA LEU A 26 1.65 26.33 1.04
C LEU A 26 0.67 25.66 0.07
N ASP A 27 -0.32 26.44 -0.40
CA ASP A 27 -1.17 26.08 -1.54
C ASP A 27 -0.30 26.00 -2.80
N VAL A 28 -0.35 24.86 -3.51
CA VAL A 28 0.45 24.68 -4.73
C VAL A 28 0.07 25.67 -5.84
N LYS A 29 -1.19 26.14 -5.88
CA LYS A 29 -1.63 27.17 -6.81
C LYS A 29 -1.00 28.53 -6.52
N SER A 30 -0.71 28.84 -5.26
CA SER A 30 0.01 30.06 -4.88
C SER A 30 1.46 30.08 -5.36
N LEU A 31 2.01 28.92 -5.74
CA LEU A 31 3.33 28.75 -6.32
C LEU A 31 3.31 28.76 -7.85
N GLY A 32 2.15 29.03 -8.47
CA GLY A 32 1.97 29.13 -9.91
C GLY A 32 1.65 27.83 -10.62
N LEU A 33 1.30 26.75 -9.89
CA LEU A 33 0.78 25.52 -10.52
C LEU A 33 -0.66 25.78 -11.00
N THR A 34 -0.94 25.36 -12.22
CA THR A 34 -2.26 25.46 -12.85
C THR A 34 -3.02 24.14 -12.79
N ASP A 35 -4.32 24.16 -13.11
CA ASP A 35 -5.10 22.91 -13.22
C ASP A 35 -4.58 22.02 -14.36
N GLU A 36 -3.97 22.60 -15.40
CA GLU A 36 -3.32 21.86 -16.48
C GLU A 36 -2.08 21.12 -15.98
N ASP A 37 -1.21 21.77 -15.21
CA ASP A 37 -0.04 21.14 -14.59
C ASP A 37 -0.45 19.93 -13.72
N LEU A 38 -1.60 20.01 -13.06
CA LEU A 38 -2.12 18.99 -12.15
C LEU A 38 -3.04 17.96 -12.84
N SER A 39 -3.30 18.09 -14.13
CA SER A 39 -4.29 17.25 -14.85
C SER A 39 -3.87 15.78 -14.95
N GLY A 40 -2.56 15.51 -15.04
CA GLY A 40 -2.00 14.17 -15.11
C GLY A 40 -1.97 13.40 -13.77
N MET A 41 -2.23 14.05 -12.66
CA MET A 41 -2.26 13.39 -11.34
C MET A 41 -3.50 12.52 -11.17
N TYR A 42 -3.32 11.33 -10.60
CA TYR A 42 -4.46 10.51 -10.17
C TYR A 42 -5.28 11.21 -9.09
N GLN A 43 -6.61 11.06 -9.15
CA GLN A 43 -7.50 11.78 -8.23
C GLN A 43 -7.18 11.46 -6.76
N TYR A 44 -6.94 10.18 -6.40
CA TYR A 44 -6.60 9.81 -5.02
C TYR A 44 -5.34 10.53 -4.50
N THR A 45 -4.35 10.80 -5.36
CA THR A 45 -3.13 11.52 -4.95
C THR A 45 -3.40 12.99 -4.66
N LYS A 46 -4.37 13.60 -5.36
CA LYS A 46 -4.87 14.94 -5.05
C LYS A 46 -5.66 14.94 -3.74
N ASP A 47 -6.54 13.96 -3.54
CA ASP A 47 -7.39 13.86 -2.35
C ASP A 47 -6.57 13.73 -1.06
N VAL A 48 -5.50 12.91 -1.07
CA VAL A 48 -4.58 12.77 0.08
C VAL A 48 -3.89 14.08 0.46
N ALA A 49 -3.54 14.91 -0.52
CA ALA A 49 -2.83 16.18 -0.30
C ALA A 49 -3.75 17.40 -0.21
N THR A 50 -5.06 17.20 -0.15
CA THR A 50 -6.07 18.28 -0.07
C THR A 50 -6.56 18.46 1.37
N THR A 51 -6.69 19.72 1.80
CA THR A 51 -7.18 20.05 3.16
C THR A 51 -8.58 19.47 3.43
N GLN A 52 -8.81 19.05 4.69
CA GLN A 52 -10.08 18.46 5.11
C GLN A 52 -11.03 19.48 5.78
N ASP A 53 -10.63 20.74 5.89
CA ASP A 53 -11.38 21.82 6.55
C ASP A 53 -12.49 22.45 5.70
N GLY A 54 -12.80 21.86 4.55
CA GLY A 54 -13.78 22.39 3.60
C GLY A 54 -13.22 23.41 2.61
N SER A 55 -12.03 23.96 2.83
CA SER A 55 -11.39 24.90 1.88
C SER A 55 -10.93 24.22 0.59
N LYS A 56 -10.68 22.90 0.64
CA LYS A 56 -10.26 22.07 -0.49
C LYS A 56 -8.99 22.57 -1.18
N VAL A 57 -8.02 22.98 -0.40
CA VAL A 57 -6.72 23.49 -0.88
C VAL A 57 -5.74 22.33 -1.06
N LEU A 58 -5.15 22.23 -2.25
CA LEU A 58 -4.09 21.25 -2.54
C LEU A 58 -2.75 21.75 -2.00
N LYS A 59 -2.11 20.98 -1.12
CA LYS A 59 -0.92 21.36 -0.36
C LYS A 59 0.35 20.59 -0.75
N GLY A 60 0.25 19.67 -1.67
CA GLY A 60 1.40 18.88 -2.13
C GLY A 60 1.16 18.20 -3.45
N VAL A 61 2.24 17.86 -4.14
CA VAL A 61 2.25 17.16 -5.42
C VAL A 61 2.87 15.78 -5.21
N SER A 62 2.19 14.74 -5.65
CA SER A 62 2.70 13.37 -5.58
C SER A 62 3.70 13.12 -6.70
N TRP A 63 4.86 12.59 -6.37
CA TRP A 63 5.88 12.18 -7.35
C TRP A 63 5.83 10.69 -7.68
N GLN A 64 4.96 9.92 -7.02
CA GLN A 64 4.79 8.49 -7.29
C GLN A 64 3.35 8.06 -7.10
N ALA A 65 2.88 7.17 -7.98
CA ALA A 65 1.65 6.42 -7.77
C ALA A 65 1.97 5.07 -7.12
N THR A 66 1.16 4.66 -6.16
CA THR A 66 1.36 3.44 -5.38
C THR A 66 0.13 2.54 -5.42
N PRO A 67 -0.31 2.09 -6.62
CA PRO A 67 -1.47 1.22 -6.73
C PRO A 67 -1.23 -0.09 -5.97
N GLY A 68 -2.27 -0.57 -5.33
CA GLY A 68 -2.28 -1.85 -4.64
C GLY A 68 -2.29 -3.01 -5.62
N LEU A 69 -1.75 -4.14 -5.19
CA LEU A 69 -1.76 -5.41 -5.91
C LEU A 69 -1.75 -6.57 -4.92
N TYR A 70 -2.15 -7.75 -5.40
CA TYR A 70 -1.98 -8.99 -4.67
C TYR A 70 -0.88 -9.82 -5.33
N ALA A 71 0.26 -9.96 -4.64
CA ALA A 71 1.36 -10.81 -5.08
C ALA A 71 1.10 -12.23 -4.60
N TYR A 72 1.03 -13.19 -5.51
CA TYR A 72 0.76 -14.58 -5.18
C TYR A 72 1.91 -15.49 -5.62
N ARG A 73 2.06 -16.62 -4.91
CA ARG A 73 3.04 -17.64 -5.22
C ARG A 73 2.48 -18.57 -6.33
N ARG A 74 3.16 -18.60 -7.49
CA ARG A 74 2.72 -19.37 -8.68
C ARG A 74 2.57 -20.86 -8.39
N SER A 75 3.55 -21.45 -7.71
CA SER A 75 3.53 -22.86 -7.35
C SER A 75 2.34 -23.22 -6.47
N ILE A 76 2.01 -22.38 -5.49
CA ILE A 76 0.85 -22.57 -4.61
C ILE A 76 -0.45 -22.34 -5.40
N ALA A 77 -0.53 -21.30 -6.22
CA ALA A 77 -1.72 -21.06 -7.05
C ALA A 77 -1.99 -22.23 -8.01
N LYS A 78 -0.95 -22.78 -8.60
CA LYS A 78 -1.07 -23.97 -9.48
C LYS A 78 -1.57 -25.19 -8.72
N ASP A 79 -1.11 -25.41 -7.50
CA ASP A 79 -1.60 -26.53 -6.68
C ASP A 79 -3.05 -26.31 -6.22
N VAL A 80 -3.41 -25.10 -5.76
CA VAL A 80 -4.75 -24.80 -5.20
C VAL A 80 -5.81 -24.62 -6.28
N LEU A 81 -5.47 -23.94 -7.39
CA LEU A 81 -6.41 -23.53 -8.45
C LEU A 81 -6.24 -24.33 -9.75
N GLY A 82 -5.17 -25.13 -9.88
CA GLY A 82 -4.82 -25.78 -11.13
C GLY A 82 -4.18 -24.85 -12.18
N THR A 83 -3.93 -23.60 -11.84
CA THR A 83 -3.36 -22.59 -12.74
C THR A 83 -2.51 -21.58 -11.96
N ASP A 84 -1.49 -21.05 -12.63
CA ASP A 84 -0.67 -19.94 -12.16
C ASP A 84 -0.73 -18.72 -13.10
N ASP A 85 -1.62 -18.77 -14.09
CA ASP A 85 -1.86 -17.67 -15.03
C ASP A 85 -2.50 -16.47 -14.32
N PRO A 86 -1.91 -15.25 -14.42
CA PRO A 86 -2.40 -14.08 -13.67
C PRO A 86 -3.85 -13.71 -13.95
N ALA A 87 -4.33 -13.87 -15.18
CA ALA A 87 -5.71 -13.53 -15.53
C ALA A 87 -6.69 -14.52 -14.89
N LYS A 88 -6.39 -15.82 -14.91
CA LYS A 88 -7.21 -16.85 -14.27
C LYS A 88 -7.18 -16.79 -12.75
N VAL A 89 -6.01 -16.47 -12.18
CA VAL A 89 -5.89 -16.23 -10.72
C VAL A 89 -6.72 -15.00 -10.34
N GLN A 90 -6.68 -13.92 -11.13
CA GLN A 90 -7.54 -12.75 -10.91
C GLN A 90 -9.02 -13.09 -10.96
N GLU A 91 -9.47 -13.91 -11.91
CA GLU A 91 -10.87 -14.37 -11.98
C GLU A 91 -11.29 -15.12 -10.71
N ALA A 92 -10.38 -15.94 -10.16
CA ALA A 92 -10.61 -16.69 -8.91
C ALA A 92 -10.59 -15.80 -7.66
N LEU A 93 -9.98 -14.61 -7.73
CA LEU A 93 -9.82 -13.68 -6.61
C LEU A 93 -10.60 -12.37 -6.84
N ALA A 94 -11.56 -12.32 -7.76
CA ALA A 94 -12.16 -11.09 -8.28
C ALA A 94 -12.99 -10.29 -7.24
N ASP A 95 -13.42 -10.92 -6.17
CA ASP A 95 -14.16 -10.32 -5.07
C ASP A 95 -13.88 -11.07 -3.76
N TRP A 96 -14.34 -10.51 -2.62
CA TRP A 96 -14.08 -11.11 -1.32
C TRP A 96 -14.74 -12.49 -1.12
N THR A 97 -15.89 -12.76 -1.75
CA THR A 97 -16.54 -14.08 -1.68
C THR A 97 -15.65 -15.14 -2.33
N LYS A 98 -15.17 -14.88 -3.53
CA LYS A 98 -14.25 -15.77 -4.25
C LYS A 98 -12.90 -15.90 -3.53
N PHE A 99 -12.40 -14.80 -2.98
CA PHE A 99 -11.17 -14.80 -2.19
C PHE A 99 -11.29 -15.73 -0.97
N ASP A 100 -12.42 -15.69 -0.26
CA ASP A 100 -12.72 -16.58 0.86
C ASP A 100 -12.84 -18.06 0.45
N GLU A 101 -13.42 -18.34 -0.73
CA GLU A 101 -13.47 -19.70 -1.28
C GLU A 101 -12.07 -20.24 -1.58
N VAL A 102 -11.18 -19.39 -2.12
CA VAL A 102 -9.78 -19.78 -2.36
C VAL A 102 -9.04 -19.96 -1.05
N ALA A 103 -9.30 -19.13 -0.04
CA ALA A 103 -8.73 -19.27 1.30
C ALA A 103 -9.06 -20.64 1.91
N ALA A 104 -10.31 -21.09 1.78
CA ALA A 104 -10.73 -22.42 2.22
C ALA A 104 -9.99 -23.54 1.49
N LYS A 105 -9.92 -23.47 0.14
CA LYS A 105 -9.20 -24.44 -0.68
C LYS A 105 -7.69 -24.48 -0.36
N ALA A 106 -7.10 -23.34 -0.09
CA ALA A 106 -5.69 -23.25 0.30
C ALA A 106 -5.46 -23.93 1.67
N ALA A 107 -6.34 -23.67 2.62
CA ALA A 107 -6.27 -24.28 3.95
C ALA A 107 -6.41 -25.81 3.91
N ASP A 108 -7.31 -26.34 3.08
CA ASP A 108 -7.50 -27.80 2.88
C ASP A 108 -6.21 -28.49 2.37
N LYS A 109 -5.36 -27.73 1.68
CA LYS A 109 -4.04 -28.19 1.20
C LYS A 109 -2.87 -27.83 2.10
N GLY A 110 -3.14 -27.25 3.26
CA GLY A 110 -2.11 -26.88 4.26
C GLY A 110 -1.41 -25.55 3.99
N TYR A 111 -1.96 -24.72 3.11
CA TYR A 111 -1.50 -23.36 2.88
C TYR A 111 -2.28 -22.33 3.69
N LYS A 112 -1.74 -21.14 3.80
CA LYS A 112 -2.43 -19.96 4.34
C LYS A 112 -2.77 -18.99 3.19
N MET A 113 -3.91 -18.33 3.29
CA MET A 113 -4.27 -17.33 2.29
C MET A 113 -3.53 -16.01 2.49
N LEU A 114 -3.30 -15.64 3.76
CA LEU A 114 -2.58 -14.44 4.20
C LEU A 114 -1.54 -14.84 5.26
N SER A 115 -0.54 -13.99 5.45
CA SER A 115 0.45 -14.16 6.51
C SER A 115 -0.07 -13.65 7.85
N GLY A 116 -0.59 -12.44 7.91
CA GLY A 116 -0.88 -11.76 9.15
C GLY A 116 -2.27 -11.15 9.29
N TYR A 117 -2.42 -10.51 10.45
CA TYR A 117 -3.67 -9.87 10.85
C TYR A 117 -3.99 -8.61 10.04
N ASP A 118 -2.97 -7.90 9.61
CA ASP A 118 -3.04 -6.57 9.01
C ASP A 118 -2.77 -6.57 7.50
N ASP A 119 -2.52 -7.74 6.90
CA ASP A 119 -2.21 -7.85 5.47
C ASP A 119 -3.28 -7.23 4.56
N ALA A 120 -4.56 -7.45 4.85
CA ALA A 120 -5.67 -6.93 4.06
C ALA A 120 -6.16 -5.53 4.49
N TYR A 121 -5.58 -4.94 5.55
CA TYR A 121 -6.10 -3.70 6.14
C TYR A 121 -6.30 -2.57 5.13
N ARG A 122 -5.34 -2.35 4.24
CA ARG A 122 -5.38 -1.23 3.27
C ARG A 122 -6.55 -1.32 2.29
N THR A 123 -6.98 -2.52 1.93
CA THR A 123 -8.12 -2.72 1.03
C THR A 123 -9.42 -2.23 1.64
N PHE A 124 -9.54 -2.26 2.97
CA PHE A 124 -10.70 -1.76 3.71
C PHE A 124 -10.54 -0.30 4.10
N SER A 125 -9.39 0.08 4.64
CA SER A 125 -9.17 1.43 5.16
C SER A 125 -9.12 2.52 4.08
N ASN A 126 -8.79 2.19 2.83
CA ASN A 126 -8.88 3.14 1.73
C ASN A 126 -10.33 3.46 1.30
N ASN A 127 -11.31 2.69 1.76
CA ASN A 127 -12.71 2.81 1.36
C ASN A 127 -13.62 3.22 2.53
N VAL A 128 -13.07 3.87 3.54
CA VAL A 128 -13.85 4.42 4.66
C VAL A 128 -14.60 5.68 4.23
N SER A 129 -15.78 5.86 4.82
CA SER A 129 -16.66 7.01 4.58
C SER A 129 -16.53 8.10 5.64
N ALA A 130 -15.88 7.82 6.76
CA ALA A 130 -15.73 8.71 7.89
C ALA A 130 -14.32 8.65 8.48
N PRO A 131 -13.81 9.78 9.04
CA PRO A 131 -12.57 9.80 9.78
C PRO A 131 -12.72 9.05 11.11
N TRP A 132 -11.60 8.60 11.68
CA TRP A 132 -11.57 7.97 13.00
C TRP A 132 -12.08 8.85 14.15
N VAL A 133 -12.00 10.17 13.98
CA VAL A 133 -12.48 11.14 14.97
C VAL A 133 -13.34 12.17 14.24
N ASN A 134 -14.57 12.35 14.70
CA ASN A 134 -15.47 13.35 14.16
C ASN A 134 -15.21 14.76 14.75
N ASP A 135 -15.97 15.75 14.28
CA ASP A 135 -15.83 17.15 14.74
C ASP A 135 -16.17 17.32 16.24
N ASN A 136 -16.97 16.42 16.80
CA ASN A 136 -17.29 16.37 18.23
C ASN A 136 -16.20 15.70 19.09
N LYS A 137 -15.08 15.27 18.46
CA LYS A 137 -13.98 14.53 19.10
C LYS A 137 -14.39 13.13 19.61
N GLU A 138 -15.38 12.53 18.99
CA GLU A 138 -15.82 11.17 19.26
C GLU A 138 -15.14 10.20 18.29
N ILE A 139 -14.80 9.01 18.78
CA ILE A 139 -14.22 7.95 17.94
C ILE A 139 -15.34 7.34 17.10
N ILE A 140 -15.11 7.32 15.79
CA ILE A 140 -15.97 6.67 14.80
C ILE A 140 -15.23 5.44 14.25
N VAL A 141 -15.86 4.28 14.33
CA VAL A 141 -15.35 3.06 13.68
C VAL A 141 -16.21 2.84 12.44
N ASP A 142 -15.64 3.07 11.28
CA ASP A 142 -16.32 2.88 9.99
C ASP A 142 -16.67 1.42 9.76
N ASP A 143 -17.80 1.16 9.08
CA ASP A 143 -18.26 -0.21 8.78
C ASP A 143 -17.24 -1.02 7.97
N ASN A 144 -16.45 -0.38 7.11
CA ASN A 144 -15.40 -1.07 6.38
C ASN A 144 -14.25 -1.51 7.29
N ILE A 145 -13.96 -0.75 8.34
CA ILE A 145 -12.99 -1.18 9.36
C ILE A 145 -13.53 -2.39 10.13
N MET A 146 -14.82 -2.39 10.46
CA MET A 146 -15.44 -3.55 11.12
C MET A 146 -15.44 -4.79 10.22
N LYS A 147 -15.67 -4.64 8.91
CA LYS A 147 -15.52 -5.75 7.95
C LYS A 147 -14.11 -6.36 7.94
N TRP A 148 -13.08 -5.51 8.02
CA TRP A 148 -11.70 -6.00 8.18
C TRP A 148 -11.50 -6.75 9.48
N VAL A 149 -12.03 -6.25 10.60
CA VAL A 149 -11.97 -6.93 11.91
C VAL A 149 -12.63 -8.30 11.83
N ASP A 150 -13.84 -8.39 11.27
CA ASP A 150 -14.59 -9.63 11.14
C ASP A 150 -13.89 -10.64 10.21
N GLN A 151 -13.33 -10.17 9.09
CA GLN A 151 -12.54 -11.02 8.19
C GLN A 151 -11.29 -11.54 8.90
N THR A 152 -10.54 -10.67 9.56
CA THR A 152 -9.30 -11.05 10.26
C THR A 152 -9.59 -12.07 11.37
N LYS A 153 -10.68 -11.86 12.13
CA LYS A 153 -11.13 -12.83 13.14
C LYS A 153 -11.47 -14.16 12.48
N THR A 154 -12.27 -14.15 11.42
CA THR A 154 -12.68 -15.34 10.69
C THR A 154 -11.46 -16.12 10.15
N TYR A 155 -10.51 -15.42 9.54
CA TYR A 155 -9.29 -16.01 9.00
C TYR A 155 -8.40 -16.63 10.09
N THR A 156 -8.34 -15.96 11.24
CA THR A 156 -7.61 -16.47 12.41
C THR A 156 -8.25 -17.72 12.97
N ASP A 157 -9.58 -17.70 13.17
CA ASP A 157 -10.33 -18.83 13.73
C ASP A 157 -10.30 -20.07 12.79
N LYS A 158 -10.38 -19.83 11.47
CA LYS A 158 -10.31 -20.89 10.44
C LYS A 158 -8.88 -21.31 10.06
N GLY A 159 -7.88 -20.63 10.61
CA GLY A 159 -6.48 -20.92 10.31
C GLY A 159 -6.07 -20.54 8.87
N TYR A 160 -6.67 -19.52 8.29
CA TYR A 160 -6.35 -19.02 6.95
C TYR A 160 -5.18 -18.02 6.95
N ASN A 161 -4.69 -17.62 8.11
CA ASN A 161 -3.49 -16.81 8.28
C ASN A 161 -2.50 -17.45 9.27
N ASN A 162 -1.25 -16.99 9.26
CA ASN A 162 -0.18 -17.41 10.16
C ASN A 162 -0.07 -16.55 11.42
N LYS A 163 -0.99 -15.61 11.63
CA LYS A 163 -1.04 -14.73 12.82
C LYS A 163 0.22 -13.86 12.98
N THR A 164 0.86 -13.51 11.87
CA THR A 164 2.00 -12.60 11.87
C THR A 164 1.54 -11.15 11.95
N SER A 165 2.44 -10.24 12.23
CA SER A 165 2.26 -8.81 12.07
C SER A 165 3.08 -8.32 10.90
N LEU A 166 2.57 -7.34 10.17
CA LEU A 166 3.26 -6.68 9.06
C LEU A 166 4.67 -6.23 9.50
N TRP A 167 5.65 -6.43 8.63
CA TRP A 167 7.06 -6.10 8.85
C TRP A 167 7.80 -6.94 9.90
N SER A 168 7.16 -7.92 10.52
CA SER A 168 7.87 -8.84 11.42
C SER A 168 8.76 -9.83 10.65
N ASP A 169 9.73 -10.41 11.34
CA ASP A 169 10.60 -11.45 10.77
C ASP A 169 9.77 -12.68 10.32
N ALA A 170 8.70 -13.02 11.05
CA ALA A 170 7.80 -14.10 10.68
C ALA A 170 7.04 -13.81 9.38
N TRP A 171 6.54 -12.57 9.21
CA TRP A 171 5.92 -12.12 7.98
C TRP A 171 6.90 -12.16 6.79
N ALA A 172 8.15 -11.74 7.00
CA ALA A 172 9.20 -11.81 5.98
C ALA A 172 9.57 -13.26 5.64
N ALA A 173 9.61 -14.14 6.64
CA ALA A 173 9.89 -15.58 6.44
C ALA A 173 8.81 -16.28 5.62
N ASP A 174 7.55 -15.89 5.77
CA ASP A 174 6.42 -16.42 4.98
C ASP A 174 6.55 -16.12 3.47
N GLN A 175 7.36 -15.14 3.09
CA GLN A 175 7.70 -14.81 1.70
C GLN A 175 8.91 -15.63 1.19
N GLY A 176 9.62 -16.27 2.10
CA GLY A 176 10.81 -17.06 1.81
C GLY A 176 10.50 -18.39 1.08
N PRO A 177 11.56 -19.14 0.73
CA PRO A 177 11.41 -20.37 -0.05
C PRO A 177 10.52 -21.42 0.63
N ASP A 178 10.56 -21.50 1.95
CA ASP A 178 9.78 -22.47 2.73
C ASP A 178 8.40 -21.95 3.14
N GLY A 179 8.06 -20.71 2.80
CA GLY A 179 6.78 -20.10 3.14
C GLY A 179 5.62 -20.80 2.45
N LYS A 180 4.52 -20.98 3.19
CA LYS A 180 3.30 -21.66 2.74
C LYS A 180 2.10 -20.70 2.65
N VAL A 181 2.36 -19.44 2.35
CA VAL A 181 1.34 -18.40 2.18
C VAL A 181 1.06 -18.22 0.70
N PHE A 182 -0.23 -18.24 0.33
CA PHE A 182 -0.69 -18.10 -1.04
C PHE A 182 -0.27 -16.75 -1.63
N GLY A 183 -0.45 -15.66 -0.86
CA GLY A 183 -0.06 -14.34 -1.35
C GLY A 183 -0.14 -13.23 -0.30
N PHE A 184 0.25 -12.04 -0.74
CA PHE A 184 0.40 -10.84 0.08
C PHE A 184 -0.22 -9.64 -0.63
N PHE A 185 -0.94 -8.83 0.11
CA PHE A 185 -1.31 -7.50 -0.36
C PHE A 185 -0.09 -6.59 -0.32
N TYR A 186 0.22 -6.00 -1.47
CA TYR A 186 1.36 -5.13 -1.65
C TYR A 186 1.00 -3.87 -2.44
N SER A 187 1.94 -3.01 -2.63
CA SER A 187 1.98 -1.99 -3.68
C SER A 187 3.19 -2.24 -4.58
N THR A 188 3.23 -1.57 -5.71
CA THR A 188 4.28 -1.72 -6.72
C THR A 188 5.70 -1.56 -6.17
N TRP A 189 5.91 -0.63 -5.22
CA TRP A 189 7.20 -0.43 -4.56
C TRP A 189 7.63 -1.64 -3.73
N GLY A 190 6.69 -2.39 -3.15
CA GLY A 190 6.97 -3.52 -2.27
C GLY A 190 7.59 -4.72 -2.98
N ILE A 191 7.41 -4.84 -4.30
CA ILE A 191 7.98 -5.92 -5.10
C ILE A 191 9.52 -5.94 -4.96
N ASN A 192 10.16 -4.82 -5.22
CA ASN A 192 11.61 -4.72 -5.14
C ASN A 192 12.12 -4.40 -3.73
N PHE A 193 11.33 -3.67 -2.94
CA PHE A 193 11.74 -3.22 -1.61
C PHE A 193 11.80 -4.37 -0.60
N THR A 194 10.88 -5.34 -0.67
CA THR A 194 10.81 -6.45 0.30
C THR A 194 10.64 -7.81 -0.33
N LEU A 195 9.64 -8.01 -1.21
CA LEU A 195 9.26 -9.34 -1.70
C LEU A 195 10.41 -10.04 -2.41
N ALA A 196 11.09 -9.36 -3.32
CA ALA A 196 12.20 -9.92 -4.07
C ALA A 196 13.32 -10.44 -3.13
N GLY A 197 13.77 -9.58 -2.20
CA GLY A 197 14.79 -9.94 -1.22
C GLY A 197 14.35 -11.02 -0.23
N ASN A 198 13.09 -10.96 0.24
CA ASN A 198 12.56 -11.95 1.19
C ASN A 198 12.39 -13.33 0.54
N SER A 199 12.15 -13.41 -0.77
CA SER A 199 11.96 -14.67 -1.49
C SER A 199 13.26 -15.50 -1.65
N LEU A 200 14.45 -14.89 -1.46
CA LEU A 200 15.74 -15.54 -1.66
C LEU A 200 16.05 -16.55 -0.56
N ALA A 201 16.64 -17.70 -0.94
CA ALA A 201 17.26 -18.64 -0.01
C ALA A 201 18.60 -18.12 0.49
N VAL A 202 19.46 -17.63 -0.42
CA VAL A 202 20.71 -16.95 -0.08
C VAL A 202 20.50 -15.46 -0.28
N LYS A 203 20.53 -14.69 0.81
CA LYS A 203 20.29 -13.24 0.79
C LYS A 203 21.44 -12.49 0.10
N GLU A 204 21.14 -11.31 -0.49
CA GLU A 204 22.14 -10.50 -1.19
C GLU A 204 23.33 -10.12 -0.30
N LYS A 205 23.11 -9.81 0.97
CA LYS A 205 24.16 -9.55 1.97
C LYS A 205 25.11 -10.74 2.20
N ASP A 206 24.66 -11.95 1.87
CA ASP A 206 25.39 -13.21 2.02
C ASP A 206 25.92 -13.72 0.66
N GLY A 207 25.90 -12.86 -0.37
CA GLY A 207 26.40 -13.14 -1.72
C GLY A 207 25.36 -13.74 -2.68
N GLY A 208 24.10 -13.84 -2.27
CA GLY A 208 23.00 -14.26 -3.14
C GLY A 208 22.67 -13.21 -4.20
N LYS A 209 21.95 -13.64 -5.24
CA LYS A 209 21.52 -12.76 -6.34
C LYS A 209 20.01 -12.86 -6.53
N LEU A 210 19.42 -11.79 -7.05
CA LEU A 210 18.02 -11.73 -7.50
C LEU A 210 17.91 -12.49 -8.84
N GLU A 211 17.93 -13.81 -8.79
CA GLU A 211 17.87 -14.67 -9.98
C GLU A 211 17.04 -15.93 -9.73
N VAL A 212 16.42 -16.44 -10.80
CA VAL A 212 15.67 -17.69 -10.77
C VAL A 212 16.58 -18.84 -10.35
N GLY A 213 16.14 -19.64 -9.37
CA GLY A 213 16.94 -20.70 -8.75
C GLY A 213 17.45 -20.33 -7.37
N ASN A 214 17.42 -19.05 -6.97
CA ASN A 214 17.72 -18.67 -5.60
C ASN A 214 16.41 -18.60 -4.78
N GLY A 215 16.03 -19.70 -4.17
CA GLY A 215 14.83 -19.81 -3.34
C GLY A 215 13.52 -19.67 -4.12
N GLY A 216 12.64 -18.79 -3.65
CA GLY A 216 11.37 -18.50 -4.28
C GLY A 216 11.39 -17.38 -5.33
N TYR A 217 12.57 -16.84 -5.66
CA TYR A 217 12.67 -15.80 -6.69
C TYR A 217 12.24 -16.36 -8.04
N GLY A 218 11.31 -15.67 -8.72
CA GLY A 218 10.69 -16.15 -9.97
C GLY A 218 9.41 -16.97 -9.78
N ASP A 219 9.09 -17.42 -8.56
CA ASP A 219 7.84 -18.11 -8.23
C ASP A 219 6.70 -17.16 -7.83
N TRP A 220 6.82 -15.88 -8.15
CA TRP A 220 5.82 -14.86 -7.83
C TRP A 220 5.18 -14.27 -9.09
N ALA A 221 3.91 -13.93 -8.97
CA ALA A 221 3.19 -13.12 -9.94
C ALA A 221 2.24 -12.18 -9.22
N VAL A 222 1.66 -11.24 -9.94
CA VAL A 222 0.76 -10.24 -9.38
C VAL A 222 -0.58 -10.23 -10.11
N CYS A 223 -1.63 -9.89 -9.36
CA CYS A 223 -2.95 -9.59 -9.88
C CYS A 223 -3.55 -8.44 -9.05
N TYR A 224 -4.74 -7.95 -9.44
CA TYR A 224 -5.38 -6.85 -8.70
C TYR A 224 -5.92 -7.29 -7.34
N GLY A 225 -6.30 -8.57 -7.20
CA GLY A 225 -6.99 -9.07 -6.02
C GLY A 225 -8.47 -8.70 -5.98
N PRO A 226 -9.12 -8.84 -4.81
CA PRO A 226 -10.58 -8.71 -4.67
C PRO A 226 -11.08 -7.26 -4.66
N GLN A 227 -10.20 -6.29 -4.42
CA GLN A 227 -10.57 -4.89 -4.27
C GLN A 227 -9.39 -3.96 -4.55
N ALA A 228 -9.66 -2.87 -5.26
CA ALA A 228 -8.67 -1.83 -5.52
C ALA A 228 -8.33 -1.05 -4.24
N TYR A 229 -7.06 -0.67 -4.11
CA TYR A 229 -6.55 0.15 -3.03
C TYR A 229 -5.22 0.80 -3.44
N PHE A 230 -4.70 1.68 -2.60
CA PHE A 230 -3.33 2.17 -2.69
C PHE A 230 -2.60 1.97 -1.35
N TRP A 231 -1.29 1.92 -1.39
CA TRP A 231 -0.49 1.81 -0.18
C TRP A 231 0.77 2.67 -0.26
N GLY A 232 0.85 3.63 0.67
CA GLY A 232 1.95 4.57 0.73
C GLY A 232 1.87 5.65 -0.34
N GLY A 233 3.00 6.16 -0.71
CA GLY A 233 3.17 7.28 -1.61
C GLY A 233 3.82 8.46 -0.89
N THR A 234 4.53 9.26 -1.66
CA THR A 234 5.26 10.42 -1.16
C THR A 234 4.84 11.66 -1.92
N TRP A 235 4.60 12.72 -1.20
CA TRP A 235 4.26 14.06 -1.71
C TRP A 235 5.35 15.04 -1.40
N MET A 236 5.57 15.97 -2.31
CA MET A 236 6.41 17.14 -2.10
C MET A 236 5.52 18.33 -1.77
N ALA A 237 5.86 19.04 -0.70
CA ALA A 237 5.21 20.26 -0.28
C ALA A 237 6.19 21.43 -0.20
N ALA A 238 5.70 22.62 -0.52
CA ALA A 238 6.42 23.85 -0.24
C ALA A 238 6.25 24.25 1.22
N ALA A 239 7.34 24.61 1.88
CA ALA A 239 7.33 25.05 3.26
C ALA A 239 6.87 26.51 3.36
N LYS A 240 6.04 26.80 4.39
CA LYS A 240 5.70 28.18 4.74
C LYS A 240 6.97 28.95 5.12
N GLY A 241 7.16 30.11 4.53
CA GLY A 241 8.33 30.96 4.78
C GLY A 241 9.51 30.70 3.82
N THR A 242 9.31 29.90 2.78
CA THR A 242 10.30 29.80 1.69
C THR A 242 10.55 31.16 1.05
N ASP A 243 11.82 31.47 0.79
CA ASP A 243 12.24 32.66 0.02
C ASP A 243 12.31 32.34 -1.48
N ASN A 244 12.18 31.06 -1.85
CA ASN A 244 12.41 30.54 -3.20
C ASN A 244 11.11 30.04 -3.86
N ALA A 245 9.96 30.65 -3.55
CA ALA A 245 8.63 30.20 -3.97
C ALA A 245 8.52 29.91 -5.50
N ALA A 246 9.15 30.77 -6.33
CA ALA A 246 9.13 30.58 -7.78
C ALA A 246 9.89 29.29 -8.18
N LEU A 247 11.09 29.08 -7.65
CA LEU A 247 11.89 27.89 -7.93
C LEU A 247 11.21 26.62 -7.40
N VAL A 248 10.59 26.70 -6.22
CA VAL A 248 9.80 25.58 -5.67
C VAL A 248 8.64 25.25 -6.59
N GLY A 249 7.93 26.26 -7.11
CA GLY A 249 6.87 26.06 -8.11
C GLY A 249 7.38 25.35 -9.36
N ASP A 250 8.54 25.73 -9.89
CA ASP A 250 9.14 25.08 -11.05
C ASP A 250 9.53 23.62 -10.78
N VAL A 251 10.08 23.33 -9.59
CA VAL A 251 10.41 21.96 -9.19
C VAL A 251 9.15 21.09 -9.04
N LEU A 252 8.06 21.65 -8.51
CA LEU A 252 6.80 20.91 -8.37
C LEU A 252 6.11 20.63 -9.71
N LYS A 253 6.42 21.39 -10.76
CA LYS A 253 5.90 21.17 -12.13
C LYS A 253 6.69 20.12 -12.91
N ALA A 254 7.98 19.92 -12.56
CA ALA A 254 8.90 19.02 -13.27
C ALA A 254 8.61 17.54 -12.98
#